data_434fb65847be7766cc8f6650d5401300
#
_entry.id   434fb65847be7766cc8f6650d5401300
#
_cell.length_a   1.000
_cell.length_b   1.000
_cell.length_c   1.000
_cell.angle_alpha   90.00
_cell.angle_beta   90.00
_cell.angle_gamma   90.00
#
_symmetry.space_group_name_H-M   'P 1'
#
loop_
_entity.id
_entity.type
_entity.pdbx_description
1 polymer ?
#
loop_
_entity_poly.entity_id
_entity_poly.type
_entity_poly.pdbx_seq_one_letter_code
_entity_poly.pdbx_strand_id
1 'polypeptide(L)'
;IAENLKIRKESKDANASSKKVAGYMEYIGKGYAYSSGVFDYNTAAENNTKKAYSGKISDKAYKELEAMCKLCQENGVDLMVVNTPKAPYDIAAYGADDYFAINHKITGICSKYGADYYDFNLVKPDLFSICPEYLSNFEHLNKTGSEVFCNAFSKFVLSREAGEDMSQYFYSEDAYMESVKDIVASYLPGYDNR
;
A
#
# COMPACT_ATOMS: atom_id res chain seq x y z
N ILE A 1 -15.28 -27.03 2.04
CA ILE A 1 -16.22 -26.11 2.77
C ILE A 1 -16.27 -26.48 4.25
N ALA A 2 -16.43 -27.75 4.64
CA ALA A 2 -16.50 -28.17 6.06
C ALA A 2 -15.20 -27.88 6.84
N GLU A 3 -14.04 -28.05 6.22
CA GLU A 3 -12.71 -27.77 6.82
C GLU A 3 -12.50 -26.29 7.05
N ASN A 4 -12.90 -25.43 6.09
CA ASN A 4 -12.87 -23.98 6.25
C ASN A 4 -13.83 -23.45 7.32
N LEU A 5 -14.97 -24.14 7.55
CA LEU A 5 -15.90 -23.82 8.63
C LEU A 5 -15.35 -24.23 9.99
N LYS A 6 -14.58 -25.32 10.07
CA LYS A 6 -13.89 -25.76 11.28
C LYS A 6 -12.79 -24.77 11.67
N ILE A 7 -11.95 -24.36 10.73
CA ILE A 7 -10.91 -23.33 10.93
C ILE A 7 -11.54 -22.00 11.40
N ARG A 8 -12.68 -21.59 10.81
CA ARG A 8 -13.42 -20.39 11.26
C ARG A 8 -14.01 -20.53 12.67
N LYS A 9 -14.38 -21.73 13.11
CA LYS A 9 -14.93 -21.98 14.45
C LYS A 9 -13.82 -21.98 15.49
N GLU A 10 -12.69 -22.62 15.21
CA GLU A 10 -11.50 -22.63 16.06
C GLU A 10 -10.85 -21.22 16.17
N SER A 11 -10.90 -20.41 15.10
CA SER A 11 -10.42 -19.03 15.13
C SER A 11 -11.32 -18.07 15.93
N LYS A 12 -12.61 -18.38 16.10
CA LYS A 12 -13.51 -17.59 16.97
C LYS A 12 -13.17 -17.72 18.44
N ASP A 13 -12.74 -18.90 18.87
CA ASP A 13 -12.37 -19.15 20.27
C ASP A 13 -10.96 -18.63 20.61
N ALA A 14 -10.10 -18.46 19.59
CA ALA A 14 -8.77 -17.85 19.73
C ALA A 14 -8.79 -16.30 19.84
N ASN A 15 -9.93 -15.66 19.57
CA ASN A 15 -10.07 -14.20 19.47
C ASN A 15 -10.40 -13.49 20.80
N ALA A 16 -10.35 -14.17 21.94
CA ALA A 16 -10.79 -13.60 23.23
C ALA A 16 -9.72 -12.79 23.97
N SER A 17 -8.49 -12.66 23.45
CA SER A 17 -7.47 -11.78 24.06
C SER A 17 -6.63 -11.11 23.00
N SER A 18 -6.45 -9.80 23.09
CA SER A 18 -5.45 -9.07 22.32
C SER A 18 -4.08 -9.69 22.61
N LYS A 19 -3.57 -10.50 21.69
CA LYS A 19 -2.22 -11.06 21.80
C LYS A 19 -1.25 -10.10 21.12
N LYS A 20 -0.24 -9.65 21.86
CA LYS A 20 0.89 -8.97 21.25
C LYS A 20 1.54 -9.90 20.23
N VAL A 21 1.50 -9.50 18.96
CA VAL A 21 2.19 -10.17 17.86
C VAL A 21 3.50 -9.41 17.68
N ALA A 22 4.62 -10.06 17.97
CA ALA A 22 5.94 -9.43 17.90
C ALA A 22 6.03 -8.09 18.67
N GLY A 23 6.17 -8.12 19.98
CA GLY A 23 6.58 -7.05 20.90
C GLY A 23 5.98 -5.63 20.79
N TYR A 24 5.70 -5.17 19.58
CA TYR A 24 5.22 -3.81 19.23
C TYR A 24 3.89 -3.77 18.47
N MET A 25 3.36 -4.93 18.08
CA MET A 25 2.07 -5.03 17.38
C MET A 25 1.01 -5.64 18.27
N GLU A 26 -0.20 -5.09 18.21
CA GLU A 26 -1.37 -5.60 18.90
C GLU A 26 -2.34 -6.22 17.90
N TYR A 27 -2.66 -7.50 18.07
CA TYR A 27 -3.66 -8.19 17.27
C TYR A 27 -5.05 -8.02 17.90
N ILE A 28 -5.98 -7.46 17.12
CA ILE A 28 -7.36 -7.18 17.58
C ILE A 28 -8.43 -8.06 16.93
N GLY A 29 -8.03 -9.06 16.17
CA GLY A 29 -8.95 -10.02 15.57
C GLY A 29 -9.15 -9.88 14.06
N LYS A 30 -9.79 -10.86 13.44
CA LYS A 30 -10.16 -10.89 12.01
C LYS A 30 -8.98 -10.68 11.04
N GLY A 31 -7.77 -11.09 11.43
CA GLY A 31 -6.56 -10.89 10.62
C GLY A 31 -5.93 -9.50 10.76
N TYR A 32 -6.47 -8.62 11.60
CA TYR A 32 -5.96 -7.26 11.76
C TYR A 32 -5.05 -7.14 13.00
N ALA A 33 -3.86 -6.61 12.79
CA ALA A 33 -2.92 -6.20 13.82
C ALA A 33 -2.43 -4.78 13.54
N TYR A 34 -2.16 -3.99 14.58
CA TYR A 34 -1.65 -2.63 14.43
C TYR A 34 -0.47 -2.36 15.33
N SER A 35 0.33 -1.35 14.98
CA SER A 35 1.32 -0.71 15.82
C SER A 35 0.83 0.68 16.21
N SER A 36 1.01 1.07 17.48
CA SER A 36 0.79 2.44 17.93
C SER A 36 2.06 3.29 17.85
N GLY A 37 3.19 2.71 17.41
CA GLY A 37 4.43 3.45 17.22
C GLY A 37 4.31 4.54 16.16
N VAL A 38 5.08 5.60 16.33
CA VAL A 38 5.24 6.67 15.34
C VAL A 38 6.64 6.57 14.75
N PHE A 39 6.72 6.67 13.44
CA PHE A 39 7.96 6.52 12.70
C PHE A 39 8.78 7.81 12.74
N ASP A 40 10.03 7.69 13.16
CA ASP A 40 10.98 8.79 13.10
C ASP A 40 11.76 8.76 11.77
N TYR A 41 11.43 9.69 10.88
CA TYR A 41 12.08 9.83 9.58
C TYR A 41 13.58 10.10 9.69
N ASN A 42 14.03 10.81 10.74
CA ASN A 42 15.45 11.15 10.90
C ASN A 42 16.28 9.90 11.17
N THR A 43 15.82 9.03 12.08
CA THR A 43 16.48 7.74 12.37
C THR A 43 16.47 6.81 11.15
N ALA A 44 15.44 6.88 10.34
CA ALA A 44 15.32 6.05 9.14
C ALA A 44 16.28 6.50 8.03
N ALA A 45 16.47 7.79 7.83
CA ALA A 45 17.42 8.33 6.84
C ALA A 45 18.85 7.84 7.12
N GLU A 46 19.27 7.78 8.39
CA GLU A 46 20.57 7.26 8.78
C GLU A 46 20.76 5.77 8.47
N ASN A 47 19.68 4.99 8.53
CA ASN A 47 19.71 3.53 8.33
C ASN A 47 19.52 3.12 6.86
N ASN A 48 18.81 3.91 6.06
CA ASN A 48 18.44 3.56 4.67
C ASN A 48 19.47 3.96 3.61
N THR A 49 20.44 4.82 3.93
CA THR A 49 21.52 5.20 2.99
C THR A 49 22.38 4.02 2.51
N LYS A 50 22.15 2.81 3.00
CA LYS A 50 22.99 1.64 2.73
C LYS A 50 22.34 0.50 1.95
N LYS A 51 21.04 0.57 1.60
CA LYS A 51 20.38 -0.50 0.86
C LYS A 51 19.65 0.06 -0.36
N ALA A 52 20.31 0.00 -1.51
CA ALA A 52 19.56 -0.02 -2.75
C ALA A 52 18.66 -1.27 -2.73
N TYR A 53 17.37 -1.09 -2.58
CA TYR A 53 16.41 -2.17 -2.73
C TYR A 53 16.42 -2.59 -4.21
N SER A 54 16.91 -3.78 -4.50
CA SER A 54 16.66 -4.40 -5.81
C SER A 54 15.28 -5.07 -5.78
N GLY A 55 14.22 -4.26 -5.72
CA GLY A 55 12.85 -4.72 -5.63
C GLY A 55 12.34 -5.29 -6.95
N LYS A 56 12.87 -6.43 -7.38
CA LYS A 56 12.30 -7.15 -8.53
C LYS A 56 11.15 -8.02 -8.05
N ILE A 57 9.95 -7.73 -8.52
CA ILE A 57 8.84 -8.65 -8.41
C ILE A 57 9.13 -9.87 -9.29
N SER A 58 9.00 -11.07 -8.73
CA SER A 58 9.27 -12.30 -9.47
C SER A 58 8.22 -12.53 -10.58
N ASP A 59 8.62 -13.16 -11.68
CA ASP A 59 7.68 -13.55 -12.73
C ASP A 59 6.56 -14.46 -12.21
N LYS A 60 6.85 -15.24 -11.15
CA LYS A 60 5.83 -16.05 -10.48
C LYS A 60 4.75 -15.16 -9.86
N ALA A 61 5.11 -14.09 -9.16
CA ALA A 61 4.15 -13.18 -8.54
C ALA A 61 3.24 -12.50 -9.58
N TYR A 62 3.78 -12.09 -10.72
CA TYR A 62 2.98 -11.55 -11.82
C TYR A 62 2.02 -12.59 -12.42
N LYS A 63 2.45 -13.86 -12.56
CA LYS A 63 1.57 -14.96 -13.03
C LYS A 63 0.45 -15.25 -12.04
N GLU A 64 0.72 -15.21 -10.76
CA GLU A 64 -0.31 -15.38 -9.72
C GLU A 64 -1.32 -14.23 -9.71
N LEU A 65 -0.87 -12.97 -9.87
CA LEU A 65 -1.74 -11.82 -10.04
C LEU A 65 -2.62 -12.00 -11.30
N GLU A 66 -2.02 -12.37 -12.43
CA GLU A 66 -2.75 -12.60 -13.66
C GLU A 66 -3.81 -13.70 -13.51
N ALA A 67 -3.46 -14.81 -12.84
CA ALA A 67 -4.40 -15.90 -12.56
C ALA A 67 -5.56 -15.43 -11.66
N MET A 68 -5.30 -14.60 -10.68
CA MET A 68 -6.34 -14.01 -9.82
C MET A 68 -7.26 -13.07 -10.60
N CYS A 69 -6.73 -12.16 -11.40
CA CYS A 69 -7.52 -11.27 -12.24
C CYS A 69 -8.42 -12.06 -13.22
N LYS A 70 -7.86 -13.07 -13.87
CA LYS A 70 -8.60 -13.95 -14.76
C LYS A 70 -9.74 -14.69 -14.04
N LEU A 71 -9.46 -15.26 -12.87
CA LEU A 71 -10.46 -15.95 -12.06
C LEU A 71 -11.62 -15.03 -11.65
N CYS A 72 -11.32 -13.80 -11.26
CA CYS A 72 -12.34 -12.81 -10.93
C CYS A 72 -13.20 -12.47 -12.13
N GLN A 73 -12.59 -12.23 -13.31
CA GLN A 73 -13.30 -11.96 -14.55
C GLN A 73 -14.22 -13.12 -14.94
N GLU A 74 -13.72 -14.37 -14.90
CA GLU A 74 -14.49 -15.57 -15.24
C GLU A 74 -15.70 -15.81 -14.32
N ASN A 75 -15.65 -15.30 -13.11
CA ASN A 75 -16.72 -15.42 -12.11
C ASN A 75 -17.56 -14.15 -11.93
N GLY A 76 -17.36 -13.13 -12.76
CA GLY A 76 -18.12 -11.87 -12.69
C GLY A 76 -17.86 -11.09 -11.39
N VAL A 77 -16.65 -11.24 -10.81
CA VAL A 77 -16.23 -10.50 -9.61
C VAL A 77 -15.55 -9.23 -10.04
N ASP A 78 -16.04 -8.10 -9.55
CA ASP A 78 -15.36 -6.80 -9.68
C ASP A 78 -14.13 -6.77 -8.78
N LEU A 79 -12.94 -6.79 -9.37
CA LEU A 79 -11.67 -6.82 -8.67
C LEU A 79 -11.01 -5.45 -8.70
N MET A 80 -10.70 -4.93 -7.54
CA MET A 80 -9.86 -3.75 -7.35
C MET A 80 -8.57 -4.15 -6.64
N VAL A 81 -7.44 -3.90 -7.27
CA VAL A 81 -6.09 -4.10 -6.71
C VAL A 81 -5.57 -2.77 -6.21
N VAL A 82 -5.07 -2.75 -4.97
CA VAL A 82 -4.65 -1.51 -4.30
C VAL A 82 -3.25 -1.65 -3.75
N ASN A 83 -2.39 -0.66 -4.03
CA ASN A 83 -1.14 -0.48 -3.33
C ASN A 83 -1.34 0.56 -2.22
N THR A 84 -1.10 0.17 -0.97
CA THR A 84 -1.33 1.04 0.20
C THR A 84 -0.24 2.10 0.35
N PRO A 85 -0.52 3.26 1.00
CA PRO A 85 0.45 4.33 1.17
C PRO A 85 1.67 3.92 1.98
N LYS A 86 2.84 4.39 1.56
CA LYS A 86 4.14 4.27 2.21
C LYS A 86 4.77 5.64 2.40
N ALA A 87 5.91 5.68 3.08
CA ALA A 87 6.70 6.91 3.14
C ALA A 87 7.20 7.31 1.74
N PRO A 88 7.08 8.59 1.32
CA PRO A 88 7.48 9.03 -0.01
C PRO A 88 8.93 8.69 -0.39
N TYR A 89 9.85 8.74 0.55
CA TYR A 89 11.25 8.41 0.30
C TYR A 89 11.49 6.91 0.06
N ASP A 90 10.56 6.03 0.41
CA ASP A 90 10.67 4.59 0.10
C ASP A 90 10.65 4.37 -1.41
N ILE A 91 9.77 5.06 -2.13
CA ILE A 91 9.70 5.03 -3.59
C ILE A 91 11.01 5.54 -4.21
N ALA A 92 11.54 6.65 -3.69
CA ALA A 92 12.81 7.20 -4.12
C ALA A 92 13.98 6.23 -3.88
N ALA A 93 13.98 5.52 -2.75
CA ALA A 93 15.00 4.53 -2.41
C ALA A 93 14.97 3.28 -3.32
N TYR A 94 13.80 2.92 -3.85
CA TYR A 94 13.66 1.87 -4.87
C TYR A 94 14.20 2.29 -6.24
N GLY A 95 14.32 3.59 -6.49
CA GLY A 95 14.46 4.13 -7.81
C GLY A 95 13.09 4.31 -8.48
N ALA A 96 12.75 5.55 -8.81
CA ALA A 96 11.43 5.89 -9.36
C ALA A 96 11.11 5.09 -10.63
N ASP A 97 12.07 4.93 -11.52
CA ASP A 97 11.90 4.20 -12.79
C ASP A 97 11.53 2.72 -12.55
N ASP A 98 12.23 2.04 -11.63
CA ASP A 98 11.92 0.64 -11.28
C ASP A 98 10.54 0.52 -10.62
N TYR A 99 10.20 1.45 -9.75
CA TYR A 99 8.89 1.48 -9.10
C TYR A 99 7.75 1.66 -10.10
N PHE A 100 7.86 2.64 -11.00
CA PHE A 100 6.84 2.90 -12.01
C PHE A 100 6.76 1.80 -13.06
N ALA A 101 7.88 1.19 -13.45
CA ALA A 101 7.87 0.02 -14.31
C ALA A 101 7.09 -1.17 -13.72
N ILE A 102 7.19 -1.38 -12.40
CA ILE A 102 6.38 -2.38 -11.68
C ILE A 102 4.90 -2.02 -11.74
N ASN A 103 4.55 -0.76 -11.45
CA ASN A 103 3.17 -0.28 -11.48
C ASN A 103 2.55 -0.40 -12.87
N HIS A 104 3.28 -0.05 -13.92
CA HIS A 104 2.82 -0.21 -15.31
C HIS A 104 2.53 -1.68 -15.65
N LYS A 105 3.39 -2.60 -15.18
CA LYS A 105 3.18 -4.03 -15.41
C LYS A 105 1.95 -4.56 -14.66
N ILE A 106 1.75 -4.14 -13.41
CA ILE A 106 0.55 -4.49 -12.62
C ILE A 106 -0.70 -3.94 -13.30
N THR A 107 -0.69 -2.65 -13.68
CA THR A 107 -1.79 -2.00 -14.40
C THR A 107 -2.14 -2.74 -15.69
N GLY A 108 -1.14 -3.12 -16.48
CA GLY A 108 -1.35 -3.87 -17.71
C GLY A 108 -1.99 -5.24 -17.48
N ILE A 109 -1.60 -5.95 -16.42
CA ILE A 109 -2.21 -7.22 -16.05
C ILE A 109 -3.65 -7.01 -15.60
N CYS A 110 -3.92 -6.07 -14.70
CA CYS A 110 -5.27 -5.79 -14.21
C CYS A 110 -6.21 -5.39 -15.35
N SER A 111 -5.81 -4.43 -16.18
CA SER A 111 -6.61 -3.92 -17.29
C SER A 111 -6.96 -5.00 -18.33
N LYS A 112 -6.05 -5.95 -18.57
CA LYS A 112 -6.28 -7.09 -19.50
C LYS A 112 -7.51 -7.92 -19.12
N TYR A 113 -7.84 -7.98 -17.83
CA TYR A 113 -8.94 -8.77 -17.28
C TYR A 113 -10.06 -7.93 -16.70
N GLY A 114 -10.09 -6.62 -16.98
CA GLY A 114 -11.13 -5.72 -16.51
C GLY A 114 -11.08 -5.44 -15.00
N ALA A 115 -9.92 -5.66 -14.37
CA ALA A 115 -9.68 -5.25 -12.98
C ALA A 115 -9.06 -3.85 -12.95
N ASP A 116 -9.35 -3.10 -11.87
CA ASP A 116 -8.72 -1.81 -11.61
C ASP A 116 -7.46 -1.98 -10.74
N TYR A 117 -6.47 -1.10 -10.97
CA TYR A 117 -5.32 -0.94 -10.09
C TYR A 117 -5.19 0.51 -9.65
N TYR A 118 -5.06 0.72 -8.34
CA TYR A 118 -4.87 2.05 -7.75
C TYR A 118 -3.66 2.06 -6.83
N ASP A 119 -2.70 2.93 -7.13
CA ASP A 119 -1.53 3.14 -6.30
C ASP A 119 -1.73 4.34 -5.38
N PHE A 120 -2.08 4.09 -4.12
CA PHE A 120 -2.29 5.14 -3.12
C PHE A 120 -1.00 5.83 -2.66
N ASN A 121 0.16 5.43 -3.15
CA ASN A 121 1.36 6.24 -3.01
C ASN A 121 1.30 7.51 -3.87
N LEU A 122 0.53 7.49 -4.96
CA LEU A 122 0.34 8.62 -5.87
C LEU A 122 -0.91 9.46 -5.52
N VAL A 123 -1.58 9.17 -4.41
CA VAL A 123 -2.82 9.86 -4.04
C VAL A 123 -2.57 11.33 -3.72
N LYS A 124 -3.47 12.20 -4.18
CA LYS A 124 -3.44 13.63 -3.88
C LYS A 124 -3.88 13.92 -2.44
N PRO A 125 -3.34 14.97 -1.80
CA PRO A 125 -3.65 15.35 -0.42
C PRO A 125 -5.14 15.61 -0.14
N ASP A 126 -5.92 15.98 -1.15
CA ASP A 126 -7.37 16.21 -1.02
C ASP A 126 -8.14 14.96 -0.60
N LEU A 127 -7.63 13.77 -0.96
CA LEU A 127 -8.20 12.52 -0.52
C LEU A 127 -7.46 11.95 0.71
N PHE A 128 -6.12 11.87 0.66
CA PHE A 128 -5.30 11.36 1.73
C PHE A 128 -3.88 11.95 1.66
N SER A 129 -3.38 12.45 2.78
CA SER A 129 -2.01 12.96 2.89
C SER A 129 -1.22 12.11 3.88
N ILE A 130 -0.16 11.46 3.40
CA ILE A 130 0.74 10.70 4.25
C ILE A 130 1.63 11.65 5.07
N CYS A 131 1.83 11.32 6.34
CA CYS A 131 2.74 12.04 7.23
C CYS A 131 3.41 11.05 8.20
N PRO A 132 4.54 11.44 8.85
CA PRO A 132 5.26 10.57 9.77
C PRO A 132 4.39 10.00 10.90
N GLU A 133 3.45 10.80 11.39
CA GLU A 133 2.54 10.45 12.48
C GLU A 133 1.60 9.29 12.13
N TYR A 134 1.40 9.01 10.83
CA TYR A 134 0.57 7.92 10.32
C TYR A 134 1.33 6.63 10.06
N LEU A 135 2.64 6.63 10.23
CA LEU A 135 3.50 5.49 9.94
C LEU A 135 4.06 4.85 11.21
N SER A 136 4.16 3.54 11.23
CA SER A 136 4.91 2.77 12.23
C SER A 136 6.34 2.45 11.77
N ASN A 137 6.55 2.43 10.49
CA ASN A 137 7.83 2.36 9.78
C ASN A 137 7.61 2.90 8.35
N PHE A 138 8.64 2.84 7.49
CA PHE A 138 8.56 3.41 6.14
C PHE A 138 7.56 2.69 5.20
N GLU A 139 7.12 1.47 5.52
CA GLU A 139 6.23 0.67 4.67
C GLU A 139 4.82 0.47 5.24
N HIS A 140 4.59 0.79 6.53
CA HIS A 140 3.36 0.41 7.20
C HIS A 140 2.72 1.58 7.93
N LEU A 141 1.43 1.77 7.70
CA LEU A 141 0.60 2.66 8.51
C LEU A 141 0.53 2.13 9.96
N ASN A 142 0.58 3.06 10.92
CA ASN A 142 0.25 2.76 12.31
C ASN A 142 -1.27 2.77 12.52
N LYS A 143 -1.73 2.61 13.77
CA LYS A 143 -3.16 2.60 14.10
C LYS A 143 -3.86 3.87 13.58
N THR A 144 -3.35 5.04 13.89
CA THR A 144 -3.93 6.33 13.50
C THR A 144 -3.96 6.48 11.98
N GLY A 145 -2.86 6.18 11.31
CA GLY A 145 -2.76 6.23 9.86
C GLY A 145 -3.74 5.27 9.17
N SER A 146 -3.88 4.05 9.70
CA SER A 146 -4.86 3.09 9.19
C SER A 146 -6.29 3.58 9.32
N GLU A 147 -6.67 4.19 10.45
CA GLU A 147 -8.02 4.74 10.66
C GLU A 147 -8.31 5.89 9.69
N VAL A 148 -7.37 6.82 9.51
CA VAL A 148 -7.51 7.94 8.57
C VAL A 148 -7.56 7.43 7.13
N PHE A 149 -6.67 6.50 6.76
CA PHE A 149 -6.66 5.90 5.43
C PHE A 149 -7.94 5.12 5.13
N CYS A 150 -8.46 4.33 6.07
CA CYS A 150 -9.72 3.61 5.88
C CYS A 150 -10.91 4.56 5.61
N ASN A 151 -10.94 5.72 6.27
CA ASN A 151 -11.98 6.72 6.01
C ASN A 151 -11.84 7.33 4.60
N ALA A 152 -10.62 7.66 4.17
CA ALA A 152 -10.36 8.16 2.83
C ALA A 152 -10.67 7.08 1.76
N PHE A 153 -10.24 5.85 2.00
CA PHE A 153 -10.49 4.71 1.12
C PHE A 153 -11.99 4.39 0.99
N SER A 154 -12.75 4.50 2.08
CA SER A 154 -14.21 4.32 2.03
C SER A 154 -14.89 5.36 1.12
N LYS A 155 -14.47 6.63 1.20
CA LYS A 155 -14.96 7.69 0.30
C LYS A 155 -14.59 7.37 -1.15
N PHE A 156 -13.34 6.96 -1.38
CA PHE A 156 -12.85 6.57 -2.70
C PHE A 156 -13.69 5.43 -3.32
N VAL A 157 -13.98 4.38 -2.54
CA VAL A 157 -14.81 3.26 -3.01
C VAL A 157 -16.22 3.74 -3.39
N LEU A 158 -16.83 4.60 -2.56
CA LEU A 158 -18.16 5.14 -2.85
C LEU A 158 -18.18 6.02 -4.11
N SER A 159 -17.15 6.85 -4.33
CA SER A 159 -16.99 7.63 -5.56
C SER A 159 -16.83 6.73 -6.79
N ARG A 160 -16.05 5.67 -6.69
CA ARG A 160 -15.90 4.67 -7.76
C ARG A 160 -17.22 3.98 -8.07
N GLU A 161 -17.98 3.56 -7.07
CA GLU A 161 -19.32 2.96 -7.26
C GLU A 161 -20.32 3.94 -7.87
N ALA A 162 -20.17 5.24 -7.60
CA ALA A 162 -20.96 6.29 -8.23
C ALA A 162 -20.55 6.59 -9.68
N GLY A 163 -19.48 5.96 -10.19
CA GLY A 163 -19.00 6.15 -11.56
C GLY A 163 -18.20 7.43 -11.78
N GLU A 164 -17.65 8.01 -10.72
CA GLU A 164 -16.77 9.18 -10.85
C GLU A 164 -15.45 8.82 -11.53
N ASP A 165 -14.78 9.81 -12.13
CA ASP A 165 -13.44 9.65 -12.68
C ASP A 165 -12.41 9.55 -11.55
N MET A 166 -11.91 8.35 -11.29
CA MET A 166 -10.94 8.07 -10.23
C MET A 166 -9.57 8.70 -10.48
N SER A 167 -9.22 9.05 -11.73
CA SER A 167 -7.94 9.68 -12.06
C SER A 167 -7.78 11.05 -11.38
N GLN A 168 -8.87 11.72 -11.05
CA GLN A 168 -8.83 13.01 -10.33
C GLN A 168 -8.12 12.94 -8.98
N TYR A 169 -8.13 11.78 -8.33
CA TYR A 169 -7.54 11.57 -6.99
C TYR A 169 -6.06 11.24 -7.01
N PHE A 170 -5.46 11.04 -8.17
CA PHE A 170 -4.06 10.62 -8.28
C PHE A 170 -3.22 11.62 -9.07
N TYR A 171 -1.96 11.73 -8.68
CA TYR A 171 -0.96 12.43 -9.47
C TYR A 171 -0.55 11.59 -10.67
N SER A 172 -0.11 12.25 -11.74
CA SER A 172 0.79 11.59 -12.71
C SER A 172 2.16 11.32 -12.04
N GLU A 173 2.95 10.42 -12.60
CA GLU A 173 4.27 10.07 -12.08
C GLU A 173 5.17 11.31 -11.92
N ASP A 174 5.27 12.14 -12.97
CA ASP A 174 6.07 13.37 -12.93
C ASP A 174 5.57 14.35 -11.85
N ALA A 175 4.24 14.55 -11.76
CA ALA A 175 3.65 15.43 -10.78
C ALA A 175 3.84 14.91 -9.35
N TYR A 176 3.82 13.60 -9.16
CA TYR A 176 4.12 13.00 -7.86
C TYR A 176 5.59 13.22 -7.48
N MET A 177 6.53 12.91 -8.37
CA MET A 177 7.96 13.09 -8.09
C MET A 177 8.30 14.54 -7.76
N GLU A 178 7.70 15.51 -8.46
CA GLU A 178 7.86 16.93 -8.11
C GLU A 178 7.23 17.27 -6.75
N SER A 179 6.06 16.71 -6.43
CA SER A 179 5.37 16.96 -5.14
C SER A 179 6.12 16.46 -3.92
N VAL A 180 6.94 15.41 -4.05
CA VAL A 180 7.69 14.80 -2.94
C VAL A 180 9.17 15.19 -2.92
N LYS A 181 9.63 15.98 -3.87
CA LYS A 181 11.03 16.34 -4.07
C LYS A 181 11.72 16.88 -2.82
N ASP A 182 11.08 17.85 -2.15
CA ASP A 182 11.64 18.48 -0.95
C ASP A 182 11.64 17.51 0.24
N ILE A 183 10.61 16.67 0.34
CA ILE A 183 10.51 15.62 1.38
C ILE A 183 11.65 14.62 1.17
N VAL A 184 11.83 14.13 -0.05
CA VAL A 184 12.88 13.17 -0.38
C VAL A 184 14.26 13.78 -0.14
N ALA A 185 14.51 15.01 -0.57
CA ALA A 185 15.78 15.69 -0.37
C ALA A 185 16.12 15.89 1.12
N SER A 186 15.13 16.13 1.97
CA SER A 186 15.33 16.30 3.40
C SER A 186 15.69 14.98 4.13
N TYR A 187 15.18 13.85 3.67
CA TYR A 187 15.37 12.54 4.31
C TYR A 187 16.43 11.65 3.63
N LEU A 188 16.79 11.95 2.40
CA LEU A 188 17.83 11.27 1.64
C LEU A 188 18.85 12.28 1.09
N PRO A 189 19.68 12.89 1.95
CA PRO A 189 20.67 13.86 1.51
C PRO A 189 21.63 13.20 0.52
N GLY A 190 21.75 13.78 -0.68
CA GLY A 190 22.51 13.24 -1.81
C GLY A 190 21.66 12.38 -2.78
N TYR A 191 20.37 12.28 -2.58
CA TYR A 191 19.44 11.77 -3.58
C TYR A 191 19.38 12.76 -4.75
N ASP A 192 19.94 12.34 -5.87
CA ASP A 192 19.86 13.05 -7.14
C ASP A 192 18.72 12.40 -7.94
N ASN A 193 17.76 13.20 -8.38
CA ASN A 193 16.64 12.77 -9.23
C ASN A 193 17.16 12.31 -10.62
N ARG A 194 17.90 11.21 -10.65
CA ARG A 194 18.35 10.56 -11.88
C ARG A 194 17.35 9.56 -12.36
#